data_bdd42377de2249083a6b61aa9e1852f6
#
_entry.id   bdd42377de2249083a6b61aa9e1852f6
#
_cell.length_a   1.000
_cell.length_b   1.000
_cell.length_c   1.000
_cell.angle_alpha   90.00
_cell.angle_beta   90.00
_cell.angle_gamma   90.00
#
_symmetry.space_group_name_H-M   'P 1'
#
loop_
_entity.id
_entity.type
_entity.pdbx_description
1 polymer ?
#
loop_
_entity_poly.entity_id
_entity_poly.type
_entity_poly.pdbx_seq_one_letter_code
_entity_poly.pdbx_strand_id
1 'polypeptide(L)'
;VVNLTNHAYWNLHGADSGKILDHPLKVKASKWLPIDGTHIPTGEIADVEGTPMDFRLAKAIGRDINADFPPLNIGAGYGQCWVFDDWEPGKFQENLVELRDDASGRVLIMGSDQPGAQIYTANRVTGTPLNCSGRPYGQQEGVAIEMQHFPDSPNKPNFPSTFLPAGKKYENHIVWRFLVK
;
A
#
# COMPACT_ATOMS: atom_id res chain seq x y z
N VAL A 1 -8.95 13.08 -16.08
CA VAL A 1 -8.66 12.40 -14.82
C VAL A 1 -7.42 11.58 -14.99
N VAL A 2 -6.43 11.73 -14.07
CA VAL A 2 -5.16 10.98 -14.08
C VAL A 2 -4.81 10.61 -12.64
N ASN A 3 -4.40 9.34 -12.43
CA ASN A 3 -3.91 8.86 -11.14
C ASN A 3 -2.95 7.69 -11.41
N LEU A 4 -1.71 8.01 -11.78
CA LEU A 4 -0.68 7.02 -12.10
C LEU A 4 0.13 6.70 -10.84
N THR A 5 0.52 5.43 -10.72
CA THR A 5 1.39 4.97 -9.64
C THR A 5 2.39 3.93 -10.13
N ASN A 6 3.28 3.48 -9.26
CA ASN A 6 4.12 2.31 -9.50
C ASN A 6 3.53 1.10 -8.76
N HIS A 7 3.35 -0.02 -9.45
CA HIS A 7 2.75 -1.23 -8.91
C HIS A 7 3.76 -2.39 -8.78
N ALA A 8 4.99 -2.08 -8.36
CA ALA A 8 5.97 -3.12 -8.05
C ALA A 8 5.55 -3.93 -6.81
N TYR A 9 5.74 -5.25 -6.87
CA TYR A 9 5.57 -6.13 -5.72
C TYR A 9 6.90 -6.36 -5.02
N TRP A 10 6.94 -6.10 -3.73
CA TRP A 10 8.14 -6.21 -2.89
C TRP A 10 8.11 -7.47 -2.04
N ASN A 11 9.20 -8.23 -2.07
CA ASN A 11 9.55 -9.26 -1.12
C ASN A 11 11.03 -9.09 -0.78
N LEU A 12 11.32 -8.53 0.37
CA LEU A 12 12.70 -8.19 0.75
C LEU A 12 13.53 -9.42 1.13
N HIS A 13 12.90 -10.53 1.41
CA HIS A 13 13.59 -11.81 1.62
C HIS A 13 14.09 -12.42 0.29
N GLY A 14 13.43 -12.07 -0.82
CA GLY A 14 13.76 -12.50 -2.18
C GLY A 14 12.52 -12.96 -2.94
N ALA A 15 12.55 -12.83 -4.27
CA ALA A 15 11.39 -13.11 -5.13
C ALA A 15 10.90 -14.58 -5.09
N ASP A 16 11.70 -15.49 -4.55
CA ASP A 16 11.41 -16.93 -4.48
C ASP A 16 11.39 -17.50 -3.05
N SER A 17 11.34 -16.60 -2.07
CA SER A 17 11.44 -16.95 -0.65
C SER A 17 10.11 -17.27 0.03
N GLY A 18 9.00 -17.24 -0.71
CA GLY A 18 7.66 -17.48 -0.16
C GLY A 18 6.96 -16.21 0.31
N LYS A 19 6.17 -16.32 1.38
CA LYS A 19 5.25 -15.28 1.82
C LYS A 19 5.95 -14.12 2.55
N ILE A 20 5.35 -12.91 2.41
CA ILE A 20 5.82 -11.66 3.05
C ILE A 20 5.23 -11.44 4.45
N LEU A 21 4.64 -12.46 5.05
CA LEU A 21 3.84 -12.30 6.28
C LEU A 21 4.68 -11.87 7.49
N ASP A 22 5.96 -12.23 7.52
CA ASP A 22 6.89 -11.89 8.60
C ASP A 22 7.55 -10.50 8.40
N HIS A 23 7.31 -9.83 7.27
CA HIS A 23 7.85 -8.49 7.04
C HIS A 23 7.16 -7.47 7.94
N PRO A 24 7.89 -6.77 8.83
CA PRO A 24 7.38 -5.61 9.52
C PRO A 24 7.08 -4.47 8.53
N LEU A 25 5.85 -3.96 8.61
CA LEU A 25 5.39 -2.79 7.86
C LEU A 25 5.07 -1.67 8.85
N LYS A 26 5.50 -0.44 8.52
CA LYS A 26 5.12 0.79 9.18
C LYS A 26 4.60 1.79 8.16
N VAL A 27 3.51 2.50 8.49
CA VAL A 27 2.90 3.50 7.62
C VAL A 27 2.63 4.76 8.43
N LYS A 28 3.06 5.93 7.93
CA LYS A 28 2.76 7.23 8.53
C LYS A 28 1.33 7.66 8.15
N ALA A 29 0.35 6.95 8.67
CA ALA A 29 -1.06 7.17 8.40
C ALA A 29 -1.90 6.82 9.63
N SER A 30 -2.68 7.78 10.12
CA SER A 30 -3.66 7.58 11.19
C SER A 30 -5.05 7.22 10.65
N LYS A 31 -5.22 7.25 9.32
CA LYS A 31 -6.51 7.01 8.65
C LYS A 31 -6.35 6.11 7.43
N TRP A 32 -7.46 5.50 7.03
CA TRP A 32 -7.55 4.63 5.85
C TRP A 32 -8.93 4.78 5.19
N LEU A 33 -9.09 4.25 3.98
CA LEU A 33 -10.32 4.31 3.22
C LEU A 33 -11.06 2.96 3.28
N PRO A 34 -12.21 2.86 3.99
CA PRO A 34 -13.08 1.70 3.93
C PRO A 34 -13.60 1.44 2.52
N ILE A 35 -13.69 0.16 2.16
CA ILE A 35 -14.20 -0.31 0.88
C ILE A 35 -15.52 -1.05 1.03
N ASP A 36 -16.34 -1.01 0.00
CA ASP A 36 -17.55 -1.83 -0.10
C ASP A 36 -17.27 -3.25 -0.66
N GLY A 37 -18.30 -4.05 -0.84
CA GLY A 37 -18.20 -5.42 -1.37
C GLY A 37 -17.69 -5.49 -2.82
N THR A 38 -17.59 -4.37 -3.54
CA THR A 38 -17.01 -4.27 -4.89
C THR A 38 -15.57 -3.80 -4.89
N HIS A 39 -14.96 -3.65 -3.71
CA HIS A 39 -13.61 -3.12 -3.47
C HIS A 39 -13.44 -1.62 -3.81
N ILE A 40 -14.53 -0.87 -3.88
CA ILE A 40 -14.51 0.57 -4.12
C ILE A 40 -14.59 1.32 -2.78
N PRO A 41 -13.81 2.41 -2.57
CA PRO A 41 -13.93 3.23 -1.37
C PRO A 41 -15.34 3.78 -1.18
N THR A 42 -15.84 3.66 0.05
CA THR A 42 -17.19 4.16 0.40
C THR A 42 -17.30 5.69 0.40
N GLY A 43 -16.18 6.39 0.50
CA GLY A 43 -16.07 7.84 0.72
C GLY A 43 -15.78 8.19 2.17
N GLU A 44 -15.88 7.25 3.08
CA GLU A 44 -15.45 7.41 4.46
C GLU A 44 -13.92 7.48 4.55
N ILE A 45 -13.41 8.25 5.52
CA ILE A 45 -12.01 8.29 5.94
C ILE A 45 -11.99 7.90 7.42
N ALA A 46 -11.72 6.63 7.69
CA ALA A 46 -11.80 6.04 9.02
C ALA A 46 -10.46 6.06 9.75
N ASP A 47 -10.50 6.06 11.09
CA ASP A 47 -9.30 5.95 11.92
C ASP A 47 -8.75 4.50 11.90
N VAL A 48 -7.41 4.38 11.90
CA VAL A 48 -6.74 3.07 11.99
C VAL A 48 -6.71 2.54 13.42
N GLU A 49 -6.84 3.41 14.43
CA GLU A 49 -6.68 3.07 15.83
C GLU A 49 -7.63 1.97 16.29
N GLY A 50 -7.10 0.97 16.99
CA GLY A 50 -7.88 -0.17 17.48
C GLY A 50 -8.33 -1.16 16.38
N THR A 51 -7.83 -1.02 15.14
CA THR A 51 -8.17 -1.89 14.02
C THR A 51 -6.96 -2.67 13.50
N PRO A 52 -7.15 -3.74 12.72
CA PRO A 52 -6.06 -4.41 11.99
C PRO A 52 -5.28 -3.49 11.03
N MET A 53 -5.87 -2.35 10.64
CA MET A 53 -5.28 -1.37 9.72
C MET A 53 -4.20 -0.50 10.38
N ASP A 54 -4.00 -0.58 11.69
CA ASP A 54 -3.04 0.26 12.42
C ASP A 54 -1.60 -0.22 12.23
N PHE A 55 -0.90 0.44 11.30
CA PHE A 55 0.53 0.29 11.03
C PHE A 55 1.36 1.50 11.45
N ARG A 56 0.83 2.38 12.32
CA ARG A 56 1.59 3.54 12.85
C ARG A 56 2.85 3.10 13.61
N LEU A 57 2.79 1.96 14.27
CA LEU A 57 3.95 1.24 14.80
C LEU A 57 4.22 0.02 13.92
N ALA A 58 5.51 -0.24 13.66
CA ALA A 58 5.91 -1.38 12.84
C ALA A 58 5.37 -2.70 13.42
N LYS A 59 4.67 -3.47 12.60
CA LYS A 59 4.20 -4.82 12.92
C LYS A 59 4.30 -5.72 11.71
N ALA A 60 4.47 -7.03 11.94
CA ALA A 60 4.46 -8.02 10.88
C ALA A 60 3.13 -7.96 10.09
N ILE A 61 3.19 -8.00 8.77
CA ILE A 61 1.99 -7.99 7.90
C ILE A 61 1.06 -9.12 8.27
N GLY A 62 1.59 -10.31 8.55
CA GLY A 62 0.82 -11.50 8.91
C GLY A 62 0.14 -11.44 10.26
N ARG A 63 0.50 -10.49 11.14
CA ARG A 63 -0.04 -10.44 12.51
C ARG A 63 -1.57 -10.39 12.55
N ASP A 64 -2.16 -9.54 11.71
CA ASP A 64 -3.59 -9.29 11.74
C ASP A 64 -4.27 -9.58 10.38
N ILE A 65 -3.56 -10.09 9.37
CA ILE A 65 -4.07 -10.26 8.00
C ILE A 65 -5.30 -11.19 7.92
N ASN A 66 -5.43 -12.12 8.86
CA ASN A 66 -6.54 -13.06 8.96
C ASN A 66 -7.52 -12.70 10.11
N ALA A 67 -7.45 -11.48 10.65
CA ALA A 67 -8.39 -11.03 11.67
C ALA A 67 -9.83 -11.03 11.10
N ASP A 68 -10.80 -11.36 11.96
CA ASP A 68 -12.22 -11.23 11.60
C ASP A 68 -12.60 -9.75 11.55
N PHE A 69 -12.28 -9.14 10.42
CA PHE A 69 -12.49 -7.73 10.13
C PHE A 69 -13.03 -7.60 8.70
N PRO A 70 -14.25 -7.07 8.50
CA PRO A 70 -14.93 -7.12 7.21
C PRO A 70 -14.09 -6.67 6.02
N PRO A 71 -13.29 -5.58 6.06
CA PRO A 71 -12.44 -5.17 4.95
C PRO A 71 -11.36 -6.19 4.57
N LEU A 72 -10.80 -6.92 5.55
CA LEU A 72 -9.83 -7.99 5.30
C LEU A 72 -10.51 -9.22 4.73
N ASN A 73 -11.71 -9.55 5.21
CA ASN A 73 -12.52 -10.67 4.70
C ASN A 73 -12.89 -10.45 3.22
N ILE A 74 -13.32 -9.24 2.86
CA ILE A 74 -13.63 -8.84 1.46
C ILE A 74 -12.37 -8.98 0.58
N GLY A 75 -11.23 -8.46 1.05
CA GLY A 75 -9.96 -8.43 0.32
C GLY A 75 -9.19 -9.75 0.31
N ALA A 76 -9.55 -10.71 1.18
CA ALA A 76 -8.73 -11.88 1.52
C ALA A 76 -7.32 -11.48 2.01
N GLY A 77 -7.23 -10.36 2.70
CA GLY A 77 -6.02 -9.71 3.18
C GLY A 77 -6.04 -8.19 2.94
N TYR A 78 -4.89 -7.54 3.08
CA TYR A 78 -4.81 -6.10 2.85
C TYR A 78 -4.94 -5.78 1.36
N GLY A 79 -5.63 -4.69 1.05
CA GLY A 79 -5.91 -4.21 -0.29
C GLY A 79 -6.61 -2.85 -0.26
N GLN A 80 -6.33 -2.02 0.75
CA GLN A 80 -6.97 -0.75 1.00
C GLN A 80 -5.99 0.41 0.83
N CYS A 81 -6.50 1.64 0.85
CA CYS A 81 -5.70 2.85 0.77
C CYS A 81 -5.52 3.47 2.17
N TRP A 82 -4.27 3.71 2.58
CA TRP A 82 -3.91 4.49 3.77
C TRP A 82 -3.77 5.96 3.41
N VAL A 83 -4.32 6.82 4.26
CA VAL A 83 -4.30 8.29 4.11
C VAL A 83 -3.12 8.82 4.91
N PHE A 84 -2.14 9.42 4.22
CA PHE A 84 -0.94 9.94 4.89
C PHE A 84 -1.25 11.15 5.77
N ASP A 85 -0.65 11.15 6.95
CA ASP A 85 -0.72 12.27 7.87
C ASP A 85 0.03 13.49 7.29
N ASP A 86 -0.48 14.69 7.60
CA ASP A 86 0.15 15.98 7.25
C ASP A 86 0.38 16.19 5.75
N TRP A 87 -0.35 15.50 4.87
CA TRP A 87 -0.21 15.71 3.44
C TRP A 87 -0.70 17.09 3.01
N GLU A 88 0.09 17.74 2.15
CA GLU A 88 -0.27 18.99 1.48
C GLU A 88 0.05 18.88 -0.02
N PRO A 89 -0.83 19.42 -0.91
CA PRO A 89 -0.61 19.34 -2.35
C PRO A 89 0.75 19.89 -2.77
N GLY A 90 1.51 19.09 -3.56
CA GLY A 90 2.80 19.46 -4.11
C GLY A 90 3.95 19.45 -3.10
N LYS A 91 3.74 19.05 -1.84
CA LYS A 91 4.81 18.90 -0.86
C LYS A 91 5.23 17.43 -0.76
N PHE A 92 6.51 17.18 -0.99
CA PHE A 92 7.10 15.87 -0.81
C PHE A 92 7.29 15.55 0.67
N GLN A 93 6.90 14.34 1.08
CA GLN A 93 7.10 13.80 2.42
C GLN A 93 8.06 12.61 2.37
N GLU A 94 9.02 12.57 3.27
CA GLU A 94 9.92 11.45 3.45
C GLU A 94 9.38 10.44 4.47
N ASN A 95 9.88 9.19 4.41
CA ASN A 95 9.65 8.15 5.42
C ASN A 95 8.15 7.86 5.68
N LEU A 96 7.35 7.88 4.62
CA LEU A 96 5.91 7.60 4.69
C LEU A 96 5.63 6.13 4.96
N VAL A 97 6.41 5.25 4.33
CA VAL A 97 6.28 3.79 4.52
C VAL A 97 7.67 3.20 4.76
N GLU A 98 7.77 2.29 5.72
CA GLU A 98 8.94 1.43 5.95
C GLU A 98 8.50 -0.03 5.89
N LEU A 99 9.11 -0.80 4.99
CA LEU A 99 9.00 -2.25 4.92
C LEU A 99 10.35 -2.86 5.28
N ARG A 100 10.37 -3.90 6.12
CA ARG A 100 11.60 -4.57 6.55
C ARG A 100 11.52 -6.07 6.32
N ASP A 101 12.69 -6.67 6.19
CA ASP A 101 12.90 -8.09 6.40
C ASP A 101 14.00 -8.26 7.47
N ASP A 102 13.59 -8.61 8.68
CA ASP A 102 14.49 -8.70 9.82
C ASP A 102 15.48 -9.91 9.67
N ALA A 103 15.17 -10.89 8.84
CA ALA A 103 16.03 -12.02 8.58
C ALA A 103 17.25 -11.66 7.70
N SER A 104 17.05 -10.83 6.66
CA SER A 104 18.13 -10.38 5.77
C SER A 104 18.72 -9.03 6.16
N GLY A 105 18.06 -8.28 7.05
CA GLY A 105 18.39 -6.90 7.40
C GLY A 105 18.00 -5.87 6.33
N ARG A 106 17.34 -6.27 5.23
CA ARG A 106 16.93 -5.36 4.15
C ARG A 106 15.77 -4.49 4.58
N VAL A 107 15.85 -3.22 4.22
CA VAL A 107 14.83 -2.21 4.51
C VAL A 107 14.53 -1.41 3.26
N LEU A 108 13.25 -1.22 2.96
CA LEU A 108 12.73 -0.28 1.97
C LEU A 108 12.03 0.85 2.71
N ILE A 109 12.47 2.09 2.46
CA ILE A 109 11.80 3.30 2.94
C ILE A 109 11.28 4.07 1.73
N MET A 110 10.03 4.51 1.80
CA MET A 110 9.38 5.23 0.70
C MET A 110 8.95 6.61 1.12
N GLY A 111 9.13 7.57 0.21
CA GLY A 111 8.60 8.92 0.30
C GLY A 111 7.83 9.29 -0.96
N SER A 112 6.91 10.26 -0.86
CA SER A 112 6.10 10.72 -2.00
C SER A 112 5.49 12.09 -1.74
N ASP A 113 4.98 12.73 -2.80
CA ASP A 113 4.13 13.91 -2.76
C ASP A 113 2.62 13.57 -2.84
N GLN A 114 2.28 12.29 -2.82
CA GLN A 114 0.91 11.80 -2.96
C GLN A 114 0.17 11.73 -1.62
N PRO A 115 -1.19 11.85 -1.61
CA PRO A 115 -1.99 11.89 -0.38
C PRO A 115 -2.12 10.56 0.36
N GLY A 116 -1.77 9.44 -0.28
CA GLY A 116 -1.92 8.12 0.32
C GLY A 116 -1.19 7.04 -0.43
N ALA A 117 -1.31 5.83 0.08
CA ALA A 117 -0.82 4.63 -0.58
C ALA A 117 -1.86 3.51 -0.53
N GLN A 118 -2.11 2.92 -1.69
CA GLN A 118 -2.74 1.61 -1.77
C GLN A 118 -1.72 0.56 -1.35
N ILE A 119 -2.06 -0.30 -0.39
CA ILE A 119 -1.18 -1.39 0.04
C ILE A 119 -1.91 -2.71 -0.19
N TYR A 120 -1.36 -3.53 -1.10
CA TYR A 120 -1.98 -4.77 -1.53
C TYR A 120 -1.03 -5.95 -1.32
N THR A 121 -1.48 -6.93 -0.56
CA THR A 121 -0.68 -8.10 -0.17
C THR A 121 -0.80 -9.28 -1.13
N ALA A 122 -0.98 -9.03 -2.42
CA ALA A 122 -1.03 -10.04 -3.48
C ALA A 122 -2.03 -11.18 -3.20
N ASN A 123 -3.21 -10.85 -2.65
CA ASN A 123 -4.17 -11.81 -2.12
C ASN A 123 -4.78 -12.73 -3.17
N ARG A 124 -4.74 -12.34 -4.45
CA ARG A 124 -5.36 -13.07 -5.57
C ARG A 124 -4.35 -13.42 -6.66
N VAL A 125 -3.06 -13.26 -6.39
CA VAL A 125 -2.00 -13.68 -7.32
C VAL A 125 -1.82 -15.19 -7.19
N THR A 126 -2.24 -15.91 -8.21
CA THR A 126 -2.09 -17.37 -8.27
C THR A 126 -1.75 -17.81 -9.70
N GLY A 127 -0.78 -18.70 -9.84
CA GLY A 127 -0.51 -19.43 -11.07
C GLY A 127 0.24 -18.70 -12.17
N THR A 128 0.32 -17.38 -12.18
CA THR A 128 1.04 -16.59 -13.20
C THR A 128 1.35 -15.19 -12.69
N PRO A 129 2.40 -14.50 -13.21
CA PRO A 129 3.46 -15.00 -14.08
C PRO A 129 4.42 -15.94 -13.35
N LEU A 130 5.33 -16.57 -14.09
CA LEU A 130 6.42 -17.34 -13.48
C LEU A 130 7.47 -16.38 -12.90
N ASN A 131 8.02 -16.73 -11.74
CA ASN A 131 9.15 -16.02 -11.14
C ASN A 131 10.49 -16.38 -11.84
N CYS A 132 11.59 -15.81 -11.36
CA CYS A 132 12.91 -16.02 -11.97
C CYS A 132 13.43 -17.48 -11.89
N SER A 133 12.89 -18.32 -11.01
CA SER A 133 13.18 -19.76 -10.93
C SER A 133 12.19 -20.63 -11.71
N GLY A 134 11.27 -20.02 -12.48
CA GLY A 134 10.27 -20.75 -13.26
C GLY A 134 9.09 -21.27 -12.45
N ARG A 135 8.95 -20.88 -11.18
CA ARG A 135 7.82 -21.22 -10.32
C ARG A 135 6.72 -20.16 -10.43
N PRO A 136 5.44 -20.53 -10.46
CA PRO A 136 4.36 -19.57 -10.36
C PRO A 136 4.42 -18.79 -9.04
N TYR A 137 4.10 -17.49 -9.07
CA TYR A 137 3.87 -16.74 -7.84
C TYR A 137 2.62 -17.24 -7.13
N GLY A 138 2.68 -17.26 -5.80
CA GLY A 138 1.57 -17.60 -4.91
C GLY A 138 0.98 -16.40 -4.20
N GLN A 139 -0.12 -16.67 -3.51
CA GLN A 139 -0.80 -15.71 -2.66
C GLN A 139 0.15 -15.20 -1.56
N GLN A 140 0.18 -13.86 -1.34
CA GLN A 140 0.94 -13.20 -0.27
C GLN A 140 2.48 -13.38 -0.40
N GLU A 141 2.98 -13.59 -1.61
CA GLU A 141 4.42 -13.67 -1.88
C GLU A 141 5.04 -12.32 -2.24
N GLY A 142 4.26 -11.26 -2.22
CA GLY A 142 4.70 -9.89 -2.41
C GLY A 142 3.70 -8.88 -1.89
N VAL A 143 4.15 -7.65 -1.62
CA VAL A 143 3.30 -6.52 -1.27
C VAL A 143 3.51 -5.38 -2.26
N ALA A 144 2.44 -4.90 -2.87
CA ALA A 144 2.46 -3.66 -3.64
C ALA A 144 2.19 -2.49 -2.69
N ILE A 145 2.96 -1.41 -2.87
CA ILE A 145 2.82 -0.14 -2.12
C ILE A 145 2.78 0.97 -3.16
N GLU A 146 1.58 1.45 -3.43
CA GLU A 146 1.26 2.29 -4.57
C GLU A 146 0.96 3.72 -4.09
N MET A 147 1.96 4.61 -4.18
CA MET A 147 1.81 6.02 -3.83
C MET A 147 0.94 6.71 -4.87
N GLN A 148 -0.23 7.21 -4.48
CA GLN A 148 -1.22 7.74 -5.41
C GLN A 148 -2.25 8.63 -4.71
N HIS A 149 -3.10 9.28 -5.51
CA HIS A 149 -4.38 9.82 -5.03
C HIS A 149 -5.34 8.68 -4.68
N PHE A 150 -6.37 9.00 -3.91
CA PHE A 150 -7.32 8.01 -3.44
C PHE A 150 -8.07 7.36 -4.61
N PRO A 151 -8.29 6.04 -4.58
CA PRO A 151 -9.14 5.38 -5.57
C PRO A 151 -10.54 5.99 -5.56
N ASP A 152 -11.17 6.04 -6.73
CA ASP A 152 -12.53 6.60 -6.95
C ASP A 152 -12.69 8.10 -6.62
N SER A 153 -11.59 8.86 -6.53
CA SER A 153 -11.63 10.31 -6.26
C SER A 153 -12.61 11.10 -7.15
N PRO A 154 -12.77 10.80 -8.46
CA PRO A 154 -13.74 11.54 -9.28
C PRO A 154 -15.19 11.48 -8.80
N ASN A 155 -15.55 10.44 -8.06
CA ASN A 155 -16.90 10.19 -7.55
C ASN A 155 -17.05 10.52 -6.05
N LYS A 156 -15.98 11.01 -5.40
CA LYS A 156 -15.94 11.32 -3.97
C LYS A 156 -15.53 12.78 -3.76
N PRO A 157 -16.46 13.70 -3.57
CA PRO A 157 -16.16 15.15 -3.52
C PRO A 157 -15.27 15.56 -2.33
N ASN A 158 -15.18 14.74 -1.30
CA ASN A 158 -14.32 14.94 -0.15
C ASN A 158 -12.89 14.39 -0.32
N PHE A 159 -12.59 13.72 -1.44
CA PHE A 159 -11.26 13.22 -1.75
C PHE A 159 -10.45 14.25 -2.55
N PRO A 160 -9.11 14.24 -2.45
CA PRO A 160 -8.26 15.07 -3.30
C PRO A 160 -8.55 14.81 -4.79
N SER A 161 -8.70 15.89 -5.56
CA SER A 161 -9.09 15.81 -6.96
C SER A 161 -8.01 15.17 -7.83
N THR A 162 -8.40 14.26 -8.70
CA THR A 162 -7.57 13.67 -9.76
C THR A 162 -7.81 14.32 -11.13
N PHE A 163 -8.52 15.46 -11.17
CA PHE A 163 -8.74 16.21 -12.40
C PHE A 163 -7.47 16.92 -12.86
N LEU A 164 -7.03 16.62 -14.06
CA LEU A 164 -5.91 17.29 -14.72
C LEU A 164 -6.48 18.22 -15.80
N PRO A 165 -6.40 19.57 -15.62
CA PRO A 165 -6.82 20.51 -16.63
C PRO A 165 -6.03 20.36 -17.93
N ALA A 166 -6.68 20.66 -19.07
CA ALA A 166 -5.99 20.67 -20.37
C ALA A 166 -4.78 21.61 -20.35
N GLY A 167 -3.67 21.16 -20.91
CA GLY A 167 -2.42 21.92 -20.94
C GLY A 167 -1.61 21.92 -19.64
N LYS A 168 -2.09 21.26 -18.58
CA LYS A 168 -1.33 21.04 -17.35
C LYS A 168 -0.54 19.73 -17.40
N LYS A 169 0.60 19.71 -16.72
CA LYS A 169 1.44 18.53 -16.56
C LYS A 169 0.99 17.76 -15.31
N TYR A 170 0.92 16.44 -15.41
CA TYR A 170 0.81 15.55 -14.26
C TYR A 170 2.20 15.22 -13.72
N GLU A 171 2.39 15.31 -12.43
CA GLU A 171 3.62 14.94 -11.74
C GLU A 171 3.28 14.08 -10.52
N ASN A 172 4.06 13.03 -10.31
CA ASN A 172 4.01 12.15 -9.15
C ASN A 172 5.45 11.74 -8.84
N HIS A 173 5.91 12.07 -7.64
CA HIS A 173 7.26 11.77 -7.19
C HIS A 173 7.21 10.65 -6.15
N ILE A 174 7.88 9.55 -6.47
CA ILE A 174 8.06 8.41 -5.58
C ILE A 174 9.55 8.17 -5.42
N VAL A 175 10.03 8.13 -4.17
CA VAL A 175 11.42 7.84 -3.85
C VAL A 175 11.49 6.54 -3.05
N TRP A 176 12.33 5.63 -3.51
CA TRP A 176 12.67 4.38 -2.83
C TRP A 176 14.09 4.45 -2.30
N ARG A 177 14.26 4.23 -1.02
CA ARG A 177 15.56 4.15 -0.36
C ARG A 177 15.74 2.75 0.20
N PHE A 178 16.74 2.04 -0.28
CA PHE A 178 17.10 0.71 0.18
C PHE A 178 18.27 0.77 1.15
N LEU A 179 18.16 0.05 2.25
CA LEU A 179 19.17 -0.03 3.31
C LEU A 179 19.38 -1.48 3.70
N VAL A 180 20.51 -1.74 4.40
CA VAL A 180 20.75 -2.96 5.18
C VAL A 180 21.09 -2.53 6.60
N LYS A 181 20.39 -3.08 7.60
CA LYS A 181 20.60 -2.80 9.03
C LYS A 181 21.11 -4.04 9.75
#